data_a88b84e540a9635d63524fc35db62c9e
#
_entry.id   a88b84e540a9635d63524fc35db62c9e
#
_cell.length_a   1.000
_cell.length_b   1.000
_cell.length_c   1.000
_cell.angle_alpha   90.00
_cell.angle_beta   90.00
_cell.angle_gamma   90.00
#
_symmetry.space_group_name_H-M   'P 1'
#
loop_
_entity.id
_entity.type
_entity.pdbx_description
1 polymer ?
#
loop_
_entity_poly.entity_id
_entity_poly.type
_entity_poly.pdbx_seq_one_letter_code
_entity_poly.pdbx_strand_id
1 'polypeptide(L)'
;MTTQSLAGKIALVTGATRGIGAAIADTLAQAGATVIGTATSENGANAITERLAQWHGTGRTLNAATPNSVEELIASVEKEFGKLDILVNNAGITRDNLLMRMKEEEWDEIMNVNLKSVYRASKAVLRGMMKQRAGRIINITSVVGTMGNAGQTNYAAAKAALQGFSKSLAREVGSRGITVNCVAPGFIDTDMTRTLPEETRQAFEAQTALGCFGTPQDIADAVLFLASDQARYITGQTLHVNGGMLMP
;
A
#
# COMPACT_ATOMS: atom_id res chain seq x y z
N MET A 1 -21.50 16.16 6.47
CA MET A 1 -21.60 14.91 7.27
C MET A 1 -20.69 13.91 6.63
N THR A 2 -19.52 13.68 7.19
CA THR A 2 -18.62 12.61 6.75
C THR A 2 -19.31 11.29 7.07
N THR A 3 -19.82 10.61 6.06
CA THR A 3 -20.36 9.27 6.23
C THR A 3 -19.22 8.37 6.69
N GLN A 4 -19.33 7.78 7.87
CA GLN A 4 -18.41 6.77 8.40
C GLN A 4 -18.53 5.47 7.57
N SER A 5 -18.06 5.55 6.33
CA SER A 5 -18.21 4.46 5.33
C SER A 5 -17.50 3.17 5.72
N LEU A 6 -16.58 3.25 6.69
CA LEU A 6 -15.81 2.11 7.20
C LEU A 6 -16.07 1.84 8.70
N ALA A 7 -17.20 2.31 9.25
CA ALA A 7 -17.53 2.06 10.65
C ALA A 7 -17.47 0.56 11.01
N GLY A 8 -16.75 0.25 12.09
CA GLY A 8 -16.56 -1.12 12.59
C GLY A 8 -15.67 -2.03 11.72
N LYS A 9 -14.98 -1.49 10.71
CA LYS A 9 -13.96 -2.22 9.93
C LYS A 9 -12.60 -2.15 10.65
N ILE A 10 -11.85 -3.24 10.56
CA ILE A 10 -10.47 -3.33 11.02
C ILE A 10 -9.55 -3.27 9.81
N ALA A 11 -8.63 -2.32 9.80
CA ALA A 11 -7.71 -2.09 8.68
C ALA A 11 -6.25 -2.20 9.14
N LEU A 12 -5.43 -2.93 8.38
CA LEU A 12 -3.98 -2.98 8.54
C LEU A 12 -3.33 -2.22 7.38
N VAL A 13 -2.49 -1.22 7.72
CA VAL A 13 -1.73 -0.43 6.75
C VAL A 13 -0.24 -0.62 7.02
N THR A 14 0.48 -1.24 6.08
CA THR A 14 1.92 -1.41 6.24
C THR A 14 2.69 -0.15 5.84
N GLY A 15 3.73 0.21 6.63
CA GLY A 15 4.55 1.40 6.36
C GLY A 15 3.79 2.72 6.55
N ALA A 16 3.11 2.88 7.69
CA ALA A 16 2.20 3.99 7.98
C ALA A 16 2.84 5.16 8.75
N THR A 17 4.17 5.26 8.81
CA THR A 17 4.87 6.31 9.58
C THR A 17 4.76 7.70 8.95
N ARG A 18 4.83 7.79 7.62
CA ARG A 18 4.87 9.05 6.86
C ARG A 18 4.35 8.89 5.44
N GLY A 19 4.26 10.00 4.70
CA GLY A 19 3.93 10.02 3.29
C GLY A 19 2.60 9.35 2.96
N ILE A 20 2.57 8.55 1.90
CA ILE A 20 1.37 7.87 1.40
C ILE A 20 0.75 6.98 2.49
N GLY A 21 1.58 6.18 3.18
CA GLY A 21 1.08 5.25 4.20
C GLY A 21 0.43 5.95 5.39
N ALA A 22 0.96 7.10 5.82
CA ALA A 22 0.35 7.91 6.88
C ALA A 22 -0.99 8.49 6.44
N ALA A 23 -1.05 9.09 5.24
CA ALA A 23 -2.29 9.64 4.69
C ALA A 23 -3.38 8.57 4.54
N ILE A 24 -3.01 7.38 4.06
CA ILE A 24 -3.94 6.24 3.98
C ILE A 24 -4.47 5.87 5.37
N ALA A 25 -3.59 5.71 6.35
CA ALA A 25 -3.98 5.33 7.71
C ALA A 25 -4.95 6.35 8.33
N ASP A 26 -4.64 7.64 8.20
CA ASP A 26 -5.45 8.74 8.73
C ASP A 26 -6.82 8.80 8.02
N THR A 27 -6.84 8.69 6.69
CA THR A 27 -8.08 8.73 5.90
C THR A 27 -9.02 7.56 6.21
N LEU A 28 -8.48 6.34 6.35
CA LEU A 28 -9.30 5.18 6.73
C LEU A 28 -9.83 5.31 8.17
N ALA A 29 -9.02 5.85 9.08
CA ALA A 29 -9.44 6.09 10.46
C ALA A 29 -10.54 7.17 10.55
N GLN A 30 -10.40 8.28 9.83
CA GLN A 30 -11.42 9.33 9.72
C GLN A 30 -12.74 8.79 9.13
N ALA A 31 -12.67 7.80 8.24
CA ALA A 31 -13.83 7.12 7.68
C ALA A 31 -14.47 6.08 8.63
N GLY A 32 -13.96 5.93 9.87
CA GLY A 32 -14.53 5.09 10.92
C GLY A 32 -13.90 3.71 11.07
N ALA A 33 -12.82 3.40 10.37
CA ALA A 33 -12.09 2.16 10.59
C ALA A 33 -11.20 2.23 11.84
N THR A 34 -11.07 1.13 12.57
CA THR A 34 -9.97 0.94 13.52
C THR A 34 -8.73 0.56 12.72
N VAL A 35 -7.73 1.44 12.69
CA VAL A 35 -6.53 1.26 11.86
C VAL A 35 -5.35 0.79 12.69
N ILE A 36 -4.71 -0.27 12.23
CA ILE A 36 -3.42 -0.73 12.70
C ILE A 36 -2.38 -0.30 11.66
N GLY A 37 -1.54 0.68 12.00
CA GLY A 37 -0.45 1.12 11.15
C GLY A 37 0.85 0.45 11.54
N THR A 38 1.75 0.16 10.58
CA THR A 38 3.05 -0.43 10.93
C THR A 38 4.23 0.49 10.66
N ALA A 39 5.26 0.33 11.46
CA ALA A 39 6.57 0.96 11.35
C ALA A 39 7.69 -0.08 11.53
N THR A 40 8.89 0.23 11.06
CA THR A 40 10.07 -0.64 11.24
C THR A 40 10.71 -0.50 12.63
N SER A 41 10.38 0.56 13.37
CA SER A 41 10.91 0.84 14.71
C SER A 41 9.79 1.05 15.73
N GLU A 42 10.11 0.84 17.00
CA GLU A 42 9.19 1.06 18.11
C GLU A 42 8.78 2.55 18.22
N ASN A 43 9.73 3.47 18.05
CA ASN A 43 9.42 4.90 18.03
C ASN A 43 8.43 5.27 16.92
N GLY A 44 8.59 4.66 15.73
CA GLY A 44 7.64 4.86 14.63
C GLY A 44 6.26 4.27 14.94
N ALA A 45 6.19 3.12 15.59
CA ALA A 45 4.92 2.53 16.02
C ALA A 45 4.22 3.40 17.08
N ASN A 46 4.97 3.93 18.05
CA ASN A 46 4.44 4.85 19.07
C ASN A 46 3.90 6.13 18.43
N ALA A 47 4.63 6.74 17.50
CA ALA A 47 4.18 7.94 16.77
C ALA A 47 2.90 7.68 15.96
N ILE A 48 2.74 6.49 15.36
CA ILE A 48 1.48 6.10 14.70
C ILE A 48 0.34 5.98 15.72
N THR A 49 0.60 5.36 16.89
CA THR A 49 -0.40 5.22 17.96
C THR A 49 -0.89 6.59 18.43
N GLU A 50 0.03 7.51 18.71
CA GLU A 50 -0.31 8.89 19.12
C GLU A 50 -1.16 9.61 18.06
N ARG A 51 -0.76 9.52 16.77
CA ARG A 51 -1.49 10.14 15.66
C ARG A 51 -2.89 9.58 15.49
N LEU A 52 -3.07 8.28 15.62
CA LEU A 52 -4.35 7.59 15.41
C LEU A 52 -5.21 7.48 16.66
N ALA A 53 -4.74 7.92 17.84
CA ALA A 53 -5.40 7.75 19.13
C ALA A 53 -6.85 8.25 19.15
N GLN A 54 -7.12 9.41 18.53
CA GLN A 54 -8.47 9.98 18.46
C GLN A 54 -9.50 9.11 17.71
N TRP A 55 -9.03 8.16 16.89
CA TRP A 55 -9.87 7.20 16.13
C TRP A 55 -9.67 5.75 16.61
N HIS A 56 -9.12 5.57 17.81
CA HIS A 56 -8.85 4.25 18.40
C HIS A 56 -7.92 3.35 17.57
N GLY A 57 -7.08 3.96 16.71
CA GLY A 57 -6.07 3.25 15.96
C GLY A 57 -4.79 3.04 16.77
N THR A 58 -3.90 2.18 16.27
CA THR A 58 -2.67 1.82 16.97
C THR A 58 -1.52 1.56 15.98
N GLY A 59 -0.30 1.77 16.43
CA GLY A 59 0.93 1.40 15.72
C GLY A 59 1.48 0.06 16.19
N ARG A 60 2.08 -0.69 15.28
CA ARG A 60 2.79 -1.93 15.57
C ARG A 60 4.14 -1.95 14.85
N THR A 61 5.13 -2.57 15.45
CA THR A 61 6.42 -2.78 14.79
C THR A 61 6.30 -3.93 13.80
N LEU A 62 6.80 -3.72 12.59
CA LEU A 62 6.90 -4.74 11.55
C LEU A 62 8.15 -4.52 10.71
N ASN A 63 9.04 -5.50 10.70
CA ASN A 63 10.06 -5.63 9.67
C ASN A 63 9.59 -6.69 8.66
N ALA A 64 9.06 -6.23 7.52
CA ALA A 64 8.48 -7.10 6.48
C ALA A 64 9.51 -8.06 5.83
N ALA A 65 10.81 -7.79 5.98
CA ALA A 65 11.88 -8.67 5.50
C ALA A 65 12.12 -9.86 6.43
N THR A 66 11.76 -9.74 7.72
CA THR A 66 11.99 -10.81 8.71
C THR A 66 11.02 -11.99 8.46
N PRO A 67 11.49 -13.22 8.43
CA PRO A 67 10.64 -14.39 8.32
C PRO A 67 9.58 -14.44 9.44
N ASN A 68 8.35 -14.83 9.09
CA ASN A 68 7.18 -14.99 9.96
C ASN A 68 6.64 -13.72 10.63
N SER A 69 7.37 -12.58 10.58
CA SER A 69 6.94 -11.34 11.26
C SER A 69 5.59 -10.81 10.78
N VAL A 70 5.32 -10.97 9.49
CA VAL A 70 4.05 -10.54 8.86
C VAL A 70 2.90 -11.43 9.33
N GLU A 71 3.11 -12.74 9.33
CA GLU A 71 2.14 -13.74 9.75
C GLU A 71 1.80 -13.61 11.24
N GLU A 72 2.82 -13.41 12.07
CA GLU A 72 2.68 -13.21 13.53
C GLU A 72 1.90 -11.92 13.83
N LEU A 73 2.20 -10.82 13.12
CA LEU A 73 1.46 -9.58 13.27
C LEU A 73 -0.01 -9.77 12.92
N ILE A 74 -0.32 -10.37 11.76
CA ILE A 74 -1.70 -10.58 11.33
C ILE A 74 -2.45 -11.48 12.31
N ALA A 75 -1.83 -12.55 12.79
CA ALA A 75 -2.42 -13.42 13.80
C ALA A 75 -2.70 -12.67 15.12
N SER A 76 -1.82 -11.75 15.53
CA SER A 76 -2.02 -10.93 16.72
C SER A 76 -3.18 -9.95 16.54
N VAL A 77 -3.29 -9.31 15.36
CA VAL A 77 -4.41 -8.42 15.02
C VAL A 77 -5.74 -9.17 15.01
N GLU A 78 -5.79 -10.33 14.36
CA GLU A 78 -7.01 -11.15 14.35
C GLU A 78 -7.41 -11.65 15.74
N LYS A 79 -6.44 -11.97 16.60
CA LYS A 79 -6.68 -12.37 18.00
C LYS A 79 -7.23 -11.21 18.83
N GLU A 80 -6.71 -9.99 18.65
CA GLU A 80 -7.08 -8.80 19.43
C GLU A 80 -8.42 -8.22 18.98
N PHE A 81 -8.64 -8.08 17.67
CA PHE A 81 -9.81 -7.42 17.09
C PHE A 81 -10.86 -8.40 16.56
N GLY A 82 -10.61 -9.69 16.58
CA GLY A 82 -11.53 -10.76 16.12
C GLY A 82 -11.59 -10.94 14.61
N LYS A 83 -11.07 -9.98 13.82
CA LYS A 83 -11.10 -9.98 12.35
C LYS A 83 -10.08 -9.00 11.76
N LEU A 84 -9.86 -9.14 10.45
CA LEU A 84 -9.20 -8.12 9.63
C LEU A 84 -10.01 -7.95 8.33
N ASP A 85 -10.57 -6.75 8.12
CA ASP A 85 -11.45 -6.46 6.98
C ASP A 85 -10.69 -5.89 5.78
N ILE A 86 -9.66 -5.06 6.04
CA ILE A 86 -8.92 -4.30 5.02
C ILE A 86 -7.44 -4.48 5.24
N LEU A 87 -6.74 -4.92 4.19
CA LEU A 87 -5.28 -4.98 4.14
C LEU A 87 -4.78 -4.01 3.08
N VAL A 88 -3.95 -3.02 3.50
CA VAL A 88 -3.25 -2.13 2.58
C VAL A 88 -1.75 -2.43 2.63
N ASN A 89 -1.24 -3.04 1.58
CA ASN A 89 0.17 -3.31 1.38
C ASN A 89 0.83 -2.07 0.77
N ASN A 90 1.33 -1.17 1.63
CA ASN A 90 1.97 0.07 1.21
C ASN A 90 3.50 0.06 1.48
N ALA A 91 3.98 -0.68 2.47
CA ALA A 91 5.42 -0.75 2.76
C ALA A 91 6.24 -1.09 1.51
N GLY A 92 7.30 -0.34 1.28
CA GLY A 92 8.20 -0.55 0.16
C GLY A 92 9.45 0.32 0.29
N ILE A 93 10.49 -0.10 -0.40
CA ILE A 93 11.79 0.59 -0.48
C ILE A 93 12.23 0.69 -1.93
N THR A 94 13.23 1.52 -2.20
CA THR A 94 13.98 1.59 -3.46
C THR A 94 15.45 1.28 -3.24
N ARG A 95 16.11 0.71 -4.25
CA ARG A 95 17.56 0.52 -4.35
C ARG A 95 17.93 0.77 -5.79
N ASP A 96 18.05 2.06 -6.11
CA ASP A 96 18.20 2.51 -7.48
C ASP A 96 19.67 2.35 -7.92
N ASN A 97 19.88 1.60 -9.00
CA ASN A 97 21.16 1.39 -9.62
C ASN A 97 20.98 0.92 -11.07
N LEU A 98 21.90 1.29 -11.97
CA LEU A 98 21.90 0.74 -13.32
C LEU A 98 22.12 -0.78 -13.25
N LEU A 99 21.41 -1.56 -14.07
CA LEU A 99 21.44 -3.03 -14.03
C LEU A 99 22.88 -3.59 -14.11
N MET A 100 23.73 -3.00 -14.95
CA MET A 100 25.14 -3.39 -15.05
C MET A 100 25.94 -3.26 -13.70
N ARG A 101 25.47 -2.43 -12.76
CA ARG A 101 26.14 -2.15 -11.48
C ARG A 101 25.33 -2.63 -10.28
N MET A 102 24.09 -3.06 -10.52
CA MET A 102 23.18 -3.54 -9.49
C MET A 102 23.73 -4.82 -8.86
N LYS A 103 23.83 -4.83 -7.54
CA LYS A 103 24.22 -6.02 -6.79
C LYS A 103 23.03 -6.93 -6.58
N GLU A 104 23.28 -8.24 -6.45
CA GLU A 104 22.24 -9.23 -6.20
C GLU A 104 21.49 -8.95 -4.89
N GLU A 105 22.20 -8.47 -3.87
CA GLU A 105 21.60 -8.07 -2.58
C GLU A 105 20.60 -6.91 -2.74
N GLU A 106 20.86 -5.95 -3.64
CA GLU A 106 19.95 -4.84 -3.93
C GLU A 106 18.68 -5.35 -4.63
N TRP A 107 18.82 -6.33 -5.49
CA TRP A 107 17.69 -7.02 -6.15
C TRP A 107 16.88 -7.82 -5.13
N ASP A 108 17.51 -8.67 -4.35
CA ASP A 108 16.86 -9.56 -3.40
C ASP A 108 16.14 -8.79 -2.29
N GLU A 109 16.74 -7.71 -1.80
CA GLU A 109 16.09 -6.85 -0.81
C GLU A 109 14.79 -6.25 -1.35
N ILE A 110 14.79 -5.74 -2.58
CA ILE A 110 13.58 -5.20 -3.23
C ILE A 110 12.54 -6.30 -3.40
N MET A 111 12.91 -7.47 -3.91
CA MET A 111 11.97 -8.58 -4.07
C MET A 111 11.40 -9.06 -2.73
N ASN A 112 12.22 -9.12 -1.69
CA ASN A 112 11.76 -9.55 -0.37
C ASN A 112 10.82 -8.55 0.28
N VAL A 113 11.16 -7.24 0.23
CA VAL A 113 10.36 -6.19 0.88
C VAL A 113 9.15 -5.80 0.05
N ASN A 114 9.29 -5.57 -1.27
CA ASN A 114 8.22 -4.99 -2.08
C ASN A 114 7.25 -6.03 -2.67
N LEU A 115 7.65 -7.30 -2.77
CA LEU A 115 6.83 -8.36 -3.37
C LEU A 115 6.53 -9.50 -2.40
N LYS A 116 7.55 -10.13 -1.83
CA LYS A 116 7.38 -11.30 -0.97
C LYS A 116 6.62 -11.00 0.32
N SER A 117 6.80 -9.80 0.88
CA SER A 117 6.03 -9.34 2.04
C SER A 117 4.53 -9.25 1.72
N VAL A 118 4.18 -8.73 0.53
CA VAL A 118 2.80 -8.63 0.06
C VAL A 118 2.17 -10.01 -0.12
N TYR A 119 2.93 -10.96 -0.69
CA TYR A 119 2.49 -12.37 -0.76
C TYR A 119 2.21 -12.92 0.64
N ARG A 120 3.12 -12.74 1.60
CA ARG A 120 2.96 -13.22 2.98
C ARG A 120 1.74 -12.61 3.65
N ALA A 121 1.59 -11.29 3.60
CA ALA A 121 0.47 -10.59 4.20
C ALA A 121 -0.87 -11.00 3.58
N SER A 122 -0.94 -11.04 2.25
CA SER A 122 -2.15 -11.46 1.54
C SER A 122 -2.53 -12.88 1.90
N LYS A 123 -1.57 -13.83 1.92
CA LYS A 123 -1.80 -15.23 2.29
C LYS A 123 -2.30 -15.36 3.73
N ALA A 124 -1.73 -14.60 4.67
CA ALA A 124 -2.07 -14.69 6.09
C ALA A 124 -3.51 -14.26 6.36
N VAL A 125 -4.03 -13.21 5.69
CA VAL A 125 -5.39 -12.70 5.91
C VAL A 125 -6.47 -13.55 5.25
N LEU A 126 -6.12 -14.39 4.26
CA LEU A 126 -7.13 -15.10 3.44
C LEU A 126 -8.06 -15.99 4.27
N ARG A 127 -7.52 -16.72 5.25
CA ARG A 127 -8.34 -17.64 6.06
C ARG A 127 -9.44 -16.90 6.80
N GLY A 128 -9.12 -15.77 7.43
CA GLY A 128 -10.07 -14.91 8.13
C GLY A 128 -11.09 -14.31 7.18
N MET A 129 -10.64 -13.67 6.10
CA MET A 129 -11.50 -13.02 5.11
C MET A 129 -12.43 -14.02 4.38
N MET A 130 -11.93 -15.22 4.03
CA MET A 130 -12.74 -16.27 3.41
C MET A 130 -13.84 -16.79 4.36
N LYS A 131 -13.54 -16.91 5.66
CA LYS A 131 -14.53 -17.31 6.68
C LYS A 131 -15.62 -16.24 6.84
N GLN A 132 -15.22 -14.97 6.82
CA GLN A 132 -16.15 -13.81 6.89
C GLN A 132 -16.95 -13.62 5.59
N ARG A 133 -16.48 -14.18 4.46
CA ARG A 133 -16.99 -13.92 3.10
C ARG A 133 -16.97 -12.44 2.74
N ALA A 134 -15.98 -11.73 3.24
CA ALA A 134 -15.75 -10.30 2.99
C ALA A 134 -14.26 -9.95 3.21
N GLY A 135 -13.72 -9.08 2.41
CA GLY A 135 -12.36 -8.57 2.56
C GLY A 135 -11.97 -7.58 1.45
N ARG A 136 -11.01 -6.72 1.76
CA ARG A 136 -10.43 -5.76 0.82
C ARG A 136 -8.90 -5.85 0.91
N ILE A 137 -8.25 -6.23 -0.17
CA ILE A 137 -6.78 -6.24 -0.28
C ILE A 137 -6.40 -5.18 -1.30
N ILE A 138 -5.60 -4.20 -0.90
CA ILE A 138 -5.18 -3.08 -1.74
C ILE A 138 -3.66 -3.02 -1.72
N ASN A 139 -3.05 -3.15 -2.89
CA ASN A 139 -1.60 -3.16 -3.07
C ASN A 139 -1.14 -1.84 -3.68
N ILE A 140 -0.27 -1.11 -2.99
CA ILE A 140 0.32 0.12 -3.53
C ILE A 140 1.47 -0.28 -4.46
N THR A 141 1.22 -0.12 -5.76
CA THR A 141 2.17 -0.37 -6.83
C THR A 141 2.92 0.92 -7.19
N SER A 142 3.15 1.19 -8.47
CA SER A 142 3.73 2.43 -8.98
C SER A 142 3.47 2.52 -10.48
N VAL A 143 3.42 3.72 -11.01
CA VAL A 143 3.49 3.98 -12.45
C VAL A 143 4.73 3.32 -13.08
N VAL A 144 5.85 3.30 -12.33
CA VAL A 144 7.11 2.66 -12.75
C VAL A 144 6.95 1.17 -13.04
N GLY A 145 6.05 0.47 -12.34
CA GLY A 145 5.77 -0.94 -12.62
C GLY A 145 5.12 -1.19 -14.00
N THR A 146 4.58 -0.16 -14.63
CA THR A 146 3.95 -0.26 -15.96
C THR A 146 4.83 0.38 -17.04
N MET A 147 5.41 1.57 -16.79
CA MET A 147 6.21 2.27 -17.79
C MET A 147 7.72 1.97 -17.74
N GLY A 148 8.22 1.45 -16.62
CA GLY A 148 9.64 1.34 -16.35
C GLY A 148 10.29 2.67 -15.95
N ASN A 149 11.50 2.59 -15.42
CA ASN A 149 12.36 3.75 -15.17
C ASN A 149 13.83 3.31 -15.15
N ALA A 150 14.72 4.09 -15.76
CA ALA A 150 16.14 3.78 -15.77
C ALA A 150 16.69 3.74 -14.33
N GLY A 151 17.51 2.73 -14.01
CA GLY A 151 18.05 2.53 -12.68
C GLY A 151 17.11 1.84 -11.67
N GLN A 152 15.90 1.47 -12.09
CA GLN A 152 14.87 0.85 -11.23
C GLN A 152 14.38 -0.50 -11.74
N THR A 153 15.22 -1.28 -12.40
CA THR A 153 14.81 -2.59 -12.95
C THR A 153 14.27 -3.54 -11.89
N ASN A 154 14.87 -3.59 -10.69
CA ASN A 154 14.41 -4.35 -9.53
C ASN A 154 13.05 -3.84 -9.00
N TYR A 155 12.93 -2.54 -8.81
CA TYR A 155 11.70 -1.91 -8.32
C TYR A 155 10.56 -2.04 -9.31
N ALA A 156 10.81 -1.76 -10.59
CA ALA A 156 9.84 -1.93 -11.67
C ALA A 156 9.33 -3.37 -11.76
N ALA A 157 10.24 -4.35 -11.71
CA ALA A 157 9.90 -5.77 -11.71
C ALA A 157 9.00 -6.14 -10.53
N ALA A 158 9.34 -5.71 -9.31
CA ALA A 158 8.54 -5.99 -8.11
C ALA A 158 7.14 -5.36 -8.21
N LYS A 159 7.05 -4.09 -8.65
CA LYS A 159 5.76 -3.38 -8.77
C LYS A 159 4.89 -3.89 -9.91
N ALA A 160 5.48 -4.32 -11.02
CA ALA A 160 4.77 -5.01 -12.10
C ALA A 160 4.24 -6.39 -11.65
N ALA A 161 5.06 -7.15 -10.92
CA ALA A 161 4.67 -8.45 -10.39
C ALA A 161 3.44 -8.37 -9.46
N LEU A 162 3.29 -7.29 -8.68
CA LEU A 162 2.12 -7.07 -7.83
C LEU A 162 0.83 -6.95 -8.64
N GLN A 163 0.86 -6.38 -9.85
CA GLN A 163 -0.32 -6.28 -10.70
C GLN A 163 -0.77 -7.67 -11.18
N GLY A 164 0.18 -8.50 -11.63
CA GLY A 164 -0.09 -9.89 -12.02
C GLY A 164 -0.59 -10.74 -10.84
N PHE A 165 0.07 -10.62 -9.68
CA PHE A 165 -0.32 -11.26 -8.44
C PHE A 165 -1.76 -10.89 -8.03
N SER A 166 -2.10 -9.60 -8.07
CA SER A 166 -3.43 -9.11 -7.69
C SER A 166 -4.53 -9.64 -8.59
N LYS A 167 -4.28 -9.70 -9.90
CA LYS A 167 -5.23 -10.27 -10.89
C LYS A 167 -5.50 -11.75 -10.62
N SER A 168 -4.45 -12.53 -10.36
CA SER A 168 -4.59 -13.96 -10.08
C SER A 168 -5.32 -14.19 -8.77
N LEU A 169 -4.92 -13.51 -7.70
CA LEU A 169 -5.55 -13.63 -6.39
C LEU A 169 -7.04 -13.20 -6.44
N ALA A 170 -7.37 -12.14 -7.17
CA ALA A 170 -8.75 -11.69 -7.36
C ALA A 170 -9.65 -12.80 -7.95
N ARG A 171 -9.12 -13.60 -8.89
CA ARG A 171 -9.85 -14.74 -9.46
C ARG A 171 -10.05 -15.88 -8.46
N GLU A 172 -9.06 -16.12 -7.59
CA GLU A 172 -9.13 -17.19 -6.58
C GLU A 172 -10.15 -16.89 -5.49
N VAL A 173 -10.25 -15.61 -5.05
CA VAL A 173 -11.00 -15.25 -3.84
C VAL A 173 -12.28 -14.48 -4.10
N GLY A 174 -12.56 -14.07 -5.34
CA GLY A 174 -13.73 -13.25 -5.68
C GLY A 174 -15.06 -13.89 -5.30
N SER A 175 -15.20 -15.22 -5.45
CA SER A 175 -16.41 -15.97 -5.04
C SER A 175 -16.65 -15.94 -3.53
N ARG A 176 -15.68 -15.47 -2.75
CA ARG A 176 -15.77 -15.28 -1.29
C ARG A 176 -16.04 -13.83 -0.88
N GLY A 177 -16.41 -12.95 -1.81
CA GLY A 177 -16.68 -11.54 -1.53
C GLY A 177 -15.42 -10.70 -1.19
N ILE A 178 -14.24 -11.20 -1.55
CA ILE A 178 -12.97 -10.51 -1.33
C ILE A 178 -12.55 -9.83 -2.63
N THR A 179 -12.24 -8.54 -2.58
CA THR A 179 -11.66 -7.81 -3.70
C THR A 179 -10.17 -7.60 -3.51
N VAL A 180 -9.42 -7.68 -4.61
CA VAL A 180 -7.96 -7.47 -4.63
C VAL A 180 -7.65 -6.49 -5.74
N ASN A 181 -7.16 -5.30 -5.39
CA ASN A 181 -6.87 -4.24 -6.34
C ASN A 181 -5.51 -3.61 -6.09
N CYS A 182 -5.00 -2.93 -7.10
CA CYS A 182 -3.80 -2.11 -7.02
C CYS A 182 -4.16 -0.62 -7.11
N VAL A 183 -3.40 0.22 -6.41
CA VAL A 183 -3.29 1.65 -6.68
C VAL A 183 -1.88 1.89 -7.19
N ALA A 184 -1.75 2.57 -8.33
CA ALA A 184 -0.48 2.90 -8.97
C ALA A 184 -0.24 4.41 -8.92
N PRO A 185 0.47 4.91 -7.88
CA PRO A 185 0.84 6.31 -7.80
C PRO A 185 1.78 6.71 -8.94
N GLY A 186 1.64 7.95 -9.41
CA GLY A 186 2.67 8.66 -10.14
C GLY A 186 3.70 9.30 -9.19
N PHE A 187 4.20 10.50 -9.55
CA PHE A 187 5.02 11.29 -8.65
C PHE A 187 4.15 11.99 -7.61
N ILE A 188 4.42 11.68 -6.34
CA ILE A 188 3.67 12.19 -5.18
C ILE A 188 4.61 13.05 -4.34
N ASP A 189 4.16 14.23 -3.91
CA ASP A 189 4.92 15.14 -3.06
C ASP A 189 5.08 14.58 -1.65
N THR A 190 6.19 13.91 -1.43
CA THR A 190 6.59 13.28 -0.16
C THR A 190 7.99 13.75 0.21
N ASP A 191 8.45 13.43 1.42
CA ASP A 191 9.83 13.74 1.84
C ASP A 191 10.88 13.23 0.84
N MET A 192 10.61 12.09 0.19
CA MET A 192 11.52 11.50 -0.80
C MET A 192 11.62 12.34 -2.07
N THR A 193 10.50 12.88 -2.57
CA THR A 193 10.47 13.67 -3.80
C THR A 193 10.85 15.14 -3.57
N ARG A 194 10.67 15.65 -2.33
CA ARG A 194 11.10 17.01 -1.95
C ARG A 194 12.61 17.20 -1.92
N THR A 195 13.37 16.11 -1.78
CA THR A 195 14.85 16.17 -1.81
C THR A 195 15.42 16.20 -3.22
N LEU A 196 14.58 16.03 -4.26
CA LEU A 196 15.02 16.10 -5.65
C LEU A 196 15.41 17.54 -6.04
N PRO A 197 16.42 17.73 -6.92
CA PRO A 197 16.72 19.02 -7.50
C PRO A 197 15.49 19.61 -8.20
N GLU A 198 15.36 20.94 -8.14
CA GLU A 198 14.22 21.66 -8.72
C GLU A 198 14.04 21.38 -10.22
N GLU A 199 15.13 21.34 -10.99
CA GLU A 199 15.09 20.99 -12.41
C GLU A 199 14.51 19.60 -12.66
N THR A 200 14.85 18.63 -11.79
CA THR A 200 14.31 17.26 -11.86
C THR A 200 12.82 17.25 -11.51
N ARG A 201 12.40 18.03 -10.53
CA ARG A 201 10.99 18.17 -10.17
C ARG A 201 10.18 18.72 -11.33
N GLN A 202 10.62 19.83 -11.93
CA GLN A 202 9.97 20.43 -13.09
C GLN A 202 9.90 19.48 -14.29
N ALA A 203 10.95 18.68 -14.52
CA ALA A 203 10.95 17.67 -15.58
C ALA A 203 9.91 16.57 -15.33
N PHE A 204 9.67 16.18 -14.08
CA PHE A 204 8.63 15.22 -13.74
C PHE A 204 7.24 15.83 -13.81
N GLU A 205 7.05 17.08 -13.36
CA GLU A 205 5.78 17.79 -13.50
C GLU A 205 5.36 17.92 -14.95
N ALA A 206 6.30 18.23 -15.83
CA ALA A 206 6.06 18.34 -17.28
C ALA A 206 5.63 17.00 -17.93
N GLN A 207 5.88 15.86 -17.28
CA GLN A 207 5.42 14.55 -17.77
C GLN A 207 3.98 14.24 -17.36
N THR A 208 3.38 15.02 -16.46
CA THR A 208 1.99 14.83 -16.06
C THR A 208 1.05 15.71 -16.87
N ALA A 209 -0.09 15.20 -17.28
CA ALA A 209 -1.10 15.99 -17.98
C ALA A 209 -1.68 17.11 -17.10
N LEU A 210 -1.71 16.92 -15.77
CA LEU A 210 -2.15 17.92 -14.81
C LEU A 210 -1.08 18.96 -14.46
N GLY A 211 0.19 18.76 -14.87
CA GLY A 211 1.28 19.71 -14.69
C GLY A 211 1.73 19.89 -13.23
N CYS A 212 1.47 18.91 -12.36
CA CYS A 212 1.83 18.99 -10.95
C CYS A 212 2.08 17.60 -10.34
N PHE A 213 2.77 17.57 -9.20
CA PHE A 213 2.82 16.37 -8.37
C PHE A 213 1.46 16.12 -7.70
N GLY A 214 1.10 14.85 -7.53
CA GLY A 214 0.01 14.47 -6.64
C GLY A 214 0.41 14.60 -5.18
N THR A 215 -0.57 14.59 -4.29
CA THR A 215 -0.38 14.58 -2.85
C THR A 215 -0.57 13.18 -2.27
N PRO A 216 -0.04 12.86 -1.08
CA PRO A 216 -0.38 11.63 -0.37
C PRO A 216 -1.89 11.43 -0.19
N GLN A 217 -2.66 12.53 -0.09
CA GLN A 217 -4.11 12.48 0.05
C GLN A 217 -4.81 11.95 -1.21
N ASP A 218 -4.31 12.28 -2.41
CA ASP A 218 -4.89 11.77 -3.66
C ASP A 218 -4.83 10.22 -3.72
N ILE A 219 -3.76 9.65 -3.17
CA ILE A 219 -3.62 8.20 -3.07
C ILE A 219 -4.51 7.64 -1.97
N ALA A 220 -4.61 8.33 -0.82
CA ALA A 220 -5.44 7.90 0.30
C ALA A 220 -6.93 7.88 -0.07
N ASP A 221 -7.41 8.84 -0.85
CA ASP A 221 -8.79 8.90 -1.33
C ASP A 221 -9.12 7.74 -2.28
N ALA A 222 -8.19 7.40 -3.18
CA ALA A 222 -8.32 6.24 -4.04
C ALA A 222 -8.36 4.92 -3.25
N VAL A 223 -7.54 4.81 -2.20
CA VAL A 223 -7.55 3.64 -1.31
C VAL A 223 -8.85 3.58 -0.52
N LEU A 224 -9.35 4.69 0.02
CA LEU A 224 -10.63 4.76 0.72
C LEU A 224 -11.79 4.29 -0.18
N PHE A 225 -11.83 4.75 -1.43
CA PHE A 225 -12.82 4.30 -2.41
C PHE A 225 -12.76 2.77 -2.59
N LEU A 226 -11.58 2.21 -2.85
CA LEU A 226 -11.40 0.77 -3.05
C LEU A 226 -11.68 -0.06 -1.78
N ALA A 227 -11.47 0.51 -0.60
CA ALA A 227 -11.77 -0.11 0.69
C ALA A 227 -13.28 -0.13 1.02
N SER A 228 -14.05 0.78 0.43
CA SER A 228 -15.48 0.96 0.70
C SER A 228 -16.38 0.01 -0.10
N ASP A 229 -17.67 0.00 0.26
CA ASP A 229 -18.68 -0.76 -0.49
C ASP A 229 -19.01 -0.15 -1.86
N GLN A 230 -18.60 1.09 -2.13
CA GLN A 230 -18.74 1.71 -3.46
C GLN A 230 -17.93 0.94 -4.52
N ALA A 231 -16.81 0.33 -4.13
CA ALA A 231 -15.96 -0.48 -5.00
C ALA A 231 -16.25 -2.00 -4.92
N ARG A 232 -17.41 -2.42 -4.37
CA ARG A 232 -17.70 -3.85 -4.17
C ARG A 232 -17.66 -4.72 -5.42
N TYR A 233 -17.81 -4.12 -6.60
CA TYR A 233 -17.77 -4.81 -7.89
C TYR A 233 -16.48 -4.56 -8.69
N ILE A 234 -15.46 -3.99 -8.03
CA ILE A 234 -14.14 -3.71 -8.61
C ILE A 234 -13.13 -4.68 -8.00
N THR A 235 -12.56 -5.56 -8.82
CA THR A 235 -11.50 -6.48 -8.39
C THR A 235 -10.55 -6.80 -9.54
N GLY A 236 -9.28 -7.08 -9.24
CA GLY A 236 -8.22 -7.34 -10.21
C GLY A 236 -7.77 -6.10 -11.00
N GLN A 237 -8.19 -4.89 -10.59
CA GLN A 237 -7.89 -3.66 -11.29
C GLN A 237 -6.65 -2.97 -10.73
N THR A 238 -5.99 -2.20 -11.60
CA THR A 238 -4.98 -1.23 -11.20
C THR A 238 -5.54 0.16 -11.45
N LEU A 239 -5.82 0.89 -10.36
CA LEU A 239 -6.24 2.28 -10.42
C LEU A 239 -5.00 3.18 -10.50
N HIS A 240 -4.80 3.82 -11.64
CA HIS A 240 -3.69 4.75 -11.85
C HIS A 240 -4.06 6.13 -11.30
N VAL A 241 -3.26 6.60 -10.31
CA VAL A 241 -3.40 7.91 -9.67
C VAL A 241 -2.10 8.67 -9.89
N ASN A 242 -1.94 9.26 -11.07
CA ASN A 242 -0.65 9.72 -11.58
C ASN A 242 -0.70 11.04 -12.37
N GLY A 243 -1.78 11.80 -12.26
CA GLY A 243 -1.92 13.08 -12.96
C GLY A 243 -1.90 12.98 -14.49
N GLY A 244 -2.19 11.77 -15.05
CA GLY A 244 -2.14 11.54 -16.48
C GLY A 244 -0.73 11.29 -17.03
N MET A 245 0.26 11.00 -16.17
CA MET A 245 1.62 10.61 -16.59
C MET A 245 1.61 9.33 -17.41
N LEU A 246 0.73 8.40 -17.07
CA LEU A 246 0.50 7.15 -17.80
C LEU A 246 -1.00 6.91 -17.95
N MET A 247 -1.44 6.71 -19.18
CA MET A 247 -2.82 6.37 -19.56
C MET A 247 -2.78 5.00 -20.27
N PRO A 248 -2.89 3.84 -19.53
CA PRO A 248 -2.79 2.49 -20.12
C PRO A 248 -4.04 2.11 -20.91
#